data_69abecaf7dc37b6f5016bf9c1e3174d5
#
_entry.id   69abecaf7dc37b6f5016bf9c1e3174d5
#
_cell.length_a   1.000
_cell.length_b   1.000
_cell.length_c   1.000
_cell.angle_alpha   90.00
_cell.angle_beta   90.00
_cell.angle_gamma   90.00
#
_symmetry.space_group_name_H-M   'P 1'
#
loop_
_entity.id
_entity.type
_entity.pdbx_description
1 polymer ?
#
loop_
_entity_poly.entity_id
_entity_poly.type
_entity_poly.pdbx_seq_one_letter_code
_entity_poly.pdbx_strand_id
1 'polypeptide(L)'
;MNNSFFYLIIILLFSITACSKKTTVLTSGQPVQSTVKIEEIDFDYFHGKARLAVRDANKEQEVKANIRIRKDSVIWMTFTVIGVQGGKALINKDSITIVSNIDKEFYVYDYSSLSKKFNFPVSYDVIQAVLL
;
A
#
# COMPACT_ATOMS: atom_id res chain seq x y z
N MET A 1 -35.51 -9.69 -55.63
CA MET A 1 -34.43 -9.18 -54.69
C MET A 1 -35.16 -8.91 -53.38
N ASN A 2 -34.84 -9.72 -52.34
CA ASN A 2 -35.65 -9.76 -51.11
C ASN A 2 -35.45 -8.52 -50.28
N ASN A 3 -36.53 -7.77 -50.04
CA ASN A 3 -36.55 -6.62 -49.12
C ASN A 3 -36.05 -6.94 -47.70
N SER A 4 -36.12 -8.23 -47.33
CA SER A 4 -35.62 -8.72 -46.03
C SER A 4 -34.11 -8.50 -45.84
N PHE A 5 -33.33 -8.60 -46.91
CA PHE A 5 -31.87 -8.36 -46.86
C PHE A 5 -31.53 -6.88 -46.63
N PHE A 6 -32.39 -5.99 -47.14
CA PHE A 6 -32.24 -4.55 -46.96
C PHE A 6 -32.51 -4.12 -45.52
N TYR A 7 -33.52 -4.73 -44.86
CA TYR A 7 -33.81 -4.48 -43.42
C TYR A 7 -32.69 -4.99 -42.51
N LEU A 8 -32.05 -6.10 -42.85
CA LEU A 8 -30.95 -6.68 -42.09
C LEU A 8 -29.72 -5.76 -42.12
N ILE A 9 -29.44 -5.13 -43.24
CA ILE A 9 -28.33 -4.14 -43.36
C ILE A 9 -28.62 -2.87 -42.56
N ILE A 10 -29.88 -2.39 -42.55
CA ILE A 10 -30.27 -1.20 -41.79
C ILE A 10 -30.12 -1.43 -40.28
N ILE A 11 -30.50 -2.63 -39.78
CA ILE A 11 -30.38 -2.99 -38.38
C ILE A 11 -28.90 -3.09 -37.96
N LEU A 12 -28.04 -3.60 -38.85
CA LEU A 12 -26.60 -3.70 -38.58
C LEU A 12 -25.91 -2.33 -38.53
N LEU A 13 -26.38 -1.34 -39.31
CA LEU A 13 -25.84 0.02 -39.30
C LEU A 13 -26.19 0.82 -38.04
N PHE A 14 -27.29 0.47 -37.35
CA PHE A 14 -27.72 1.14 -36.13
C PHE A 14 -26.97 0.65 -34.84
N SER A 15 -26.23 -0.45 -34.94
CA SER A 15 -25.53 -1.04 -33.77
C SER A 15 -24.15 -0.41 -33.45
N ILE A 16 -23.68 0.56 -34.24
CA ILE A 16 -22.39 1.22 -34.04
C ILE A 16 -22.55 2.60 -33.38
N THR A 17 -23.47 2.75 -32.44
CA THR A 17 -23.40 3.90 -31.52
C THR A 17 -22.36 3.59 -30.45
N ALA A 18 -21.09 3.69 -30.83
CA ALA A 18 -19.96 3.64 -29.90
C ALA A 18 -20.13 4.71 -28.83
N CYS A 19 -20.20 4.30 -27.59
CA CYS A 19 -20.04 5.19 -26.43
C CYS A 19 -18.72 5.93 -26.54
N SER A 20 -18.74 7.15 -27.03
CA SER A 20 -17.62 8.08 -26.95
C SER A 20 -17.46 8.49 -25.50
N LYS A 21 -16.48 7.92 -24.79
CA LYS A 21 -15.99 8.47 -23.53
C LYS A 21 -15.45 9.86 -23.82
N LYS A 22 -16.15 10.90 -23.39
CA LYS A 22 -15.61 12.27 -23.35
C LYS A 22 -14.37 12.25 -22.46
N THR A 23 -13.21 12.30 -23.06
CA THR A 23 -11.97 12.65 -22.39
C THR A 23 -12.10 14.12 -22.04
N THR A 24 -12.34 14.47 -20.78
CA THR A 24 -12.26 15.83 -20.29
C THR A 24 -10.79 16.25 -20.43
N VAL A 25 -10.49 17.05 -21.44
CA VAL A 25 -9.23 17.78 -21.54
C VAL A 25 -9.20 18.71 -20.32
N LEU A 26 -8.31 18.45 -19.39
CA LEU A 26 -7.99 19.36 -18.30
C LEU A 26 -7.36 20.61 -18.94
N THR A 27 -8.20 21.60 -19.22
CA THR A 27 -7.75 22.97 -19.50
C THR A 27 -6.96 23.43 -18.28
N SER A 28 -5.71 23.77 -18.52
CA SER A 28 -4.80 24.38 -17.55
C SER A 28 -5.39 25.71 -17.06
N GLY A 29 -6.23 25.66 -16.04
CA GLY A 29 -6.76 26.79 -15.32
C GLY A 29 -6.26 26.75 -13.89
N GLN A 30 -5.46 27.71 -13.52
CA GLN A 30 -5.02 28.17 -12.20
C GLN A 30 -4.89 27.10 -11.10
N PRO A 31 -3.81 27.10 -10.31
CA PRO A 31 -3.70 26.25 -9.16
C PRO A 31 -4.80 26.62 -8.17
N VAL A 32 -5.88 25.86 -8.21
CA VAL A 32 -6.82 25.84 -7.08
C VAL A 32 -6.00 25.28 -5.94
N GLN A 33 -5.52 26.13 -5.05
CA GLN A 33 -5.06 25.73 -3.74
C GLN A 33 -6.27 25.17 -3.00
N SER A 34 -6.66 23.96 -3.35
CA SER A 34 -7.52 23.16 -2.49
C SER A 34 -6.70 22.90 -1.24
N THR A 35 -6.95 23.69 -0.21
CA THR A 35 -6.47 23.39 1.14
C THR A 35 -7.10 22.06 1.52
N VAL A 36 -6.39 20.98 1.27
CA VAL A 36 -6.80 19.65 1.75
C VAL A 36 -6.74 19.77 3.27
N LYS A 37 -7.89 19.89 3.90
CA LYS A 37 -8.00 19.83 5.35
C LYS A 37 -7.70 18.38 5.73
N ILE A 38 -6.46 18.10 6.08
CA ILE A 38 -6.08 16.81 6.63
C ILE A 38 -6.67 16.77 8.04
N GLU A 39 -7.72 16.00 8.18
CA GLU A 39 -8.30 15.73 9.49
C GLU A 39 -7.47 14.62 10.12
N GLU A 40 -6.69 14.97 11.14
CA GLU A 40 -5.87 14.00 11.86
C GLU A 40 -6.79 13.06 12.62
N ILE A 41 -6.70 11.76 12.29
CA ILE A 41 -7.50 10.74 12.99
C ILE A 41 -6.91 10.57 14.38
N ASP A 42 -7.64 10.98 15.41
CA ASP A 42 -7.26 10.74 16.79
C ASP A 42 -7.62 9.30 17.19
N PHE A 43 -6.60 8.54 17.60
CA PHE A 43 -6.77 7.15 18.04
C PHE A 43 -5.70 6.80 19.08
N ASP A 44 -6.05 5.95 20.02
CA ASP A 44 -5.10 5.36 20.97
C ASP A 44 -4.49 4.08 20.42
N TYR A 45 -5.29 3.29 19.72
CA TYR A 45 -4.91 2.00 19.18
C TYR A 45 -5.35 1.86 17.72
N PHE A 46 -4.44 1.39 16.88
CA PHE A 46 -4.71 1.07 15.48
C PHE A 46 -4.42 -0.41 15.21
N HIS A 47 -5.26 -1.06 14.42
CA HIS A 47 -5.02 -2.42 13.93
C HIS A 47 -5.26 -2.46 12.43
N GLY A 48 -4.21 -2.77 11.68
CA GLY A 48 -4.22 -2.87 10.22
C GLY A 48 -3.70 -4.21 9.72
N LYS A 49 -4.04 -4.51 8.47
CA LYS A 49 -3.48 -5.63 7.71
C LYS A 49 -2.95 -5.13 6.38
N ALA A 50 -1.74 -5.54 6.02
CA ALA A 50 -1.13 -5.20 4.75
C ALA A 50 -0.70 -6.47 4.00
N ARG A 51 -0.64 -6.36 2.69
CA ARG A 51 -0.04 -7.36 1.81
C ARG A 51 1.14 -6.71 1.09
N LEU A 52 2.29 -7.34 1.18
CA LEU A 52 3.52 -6.88 0.59
C LEU A 52 3.94 -7.89 -0.47
N ALA A 53 4.16 -7.45 -1.69
CA ALA A 53 4.80 -8.25 -2.72
C ALA A 53 6.31 -7.99 -2.66
N VAL A 54 7.06 -8.98 -2.20
CA VAL A 54 8.52 -8.93 -2.17
C VAL A 54 9.05 -9.62 -3.43
N ARG A 55 9.76 -8.87 -4.26
CA ARG A 55 10.42 -9.40 -5.45
C ARG A 55 11.91 -9.48 -5.22
N ASP A 56 12.43 -10.67 -5.36
CA ASP A 56 13.84 -10.93 -5.53
C ASP A 56 14.12 -11.30 -6.99
N ALA A 57 15.39 -11.31 -7.41
CA ALA A 57 15.79 -11.52 -8.81
C ALA A 57 15.11 -12.72 -9.50
N ASN A 58 14.73 -13.75 -8.75
CA ASN A 58 14.18 -15.01 -9.26
C ASN A 58 12.81 -15.41 -8.67
N LYS A 59 12.26 -14.63 -7.74
CA LYS A 59 11.05 -15.04 -7.02
C LYS A 59 10.22 -13.86 -6.57
N GLU A 60 8.92 -13.94 -6.80
CA GLU A 60 7.94 -13.07 -6.18
C GLU A 60 7.24 -13.79 -5.03
N GLN A 61 7.19 -13.16 -3.87
CA GLN A 61 6.62 -13.75 -2.67
C GLN A 61 5.66 -12.77 -1.99
N GLU A 62 4.45 -13.23 -1.70
CA GLU A 62 3.48 -12.46 -0.92
C GLU A 62 3.73 -12.64 0.58
N VAL A 63 3.88 -11.52 1.28
CA VAL A 63 3.99 -11.46 2.74
C VAL A 63 2.77 -10.72 3.28
N LYS A 64 2.04 -11.34 4.18
CA LYS A 64 0.94 -10.70 4.90
C LYS A 64 1.46 -10.17 6.23
N ALA A 65 1.21 -8.88 6.49
CA ALA A 65 1.55 -8.24 7.75
C ALA A 65 0.28 -7.90 8.53
N ASN A 66 0.25 -8.25 9.81
CA ASN A 66 -0.70 -7.70 10.76
C ASN A 66 0.03 -6.65 11.60
N ILE A 67 -0.52 -5.46 11.68
CA ILE A 67 0.08 -4.28 12.29
C ILE A 67 -0.82 -3.86 13.46
N ARG A 68 -0.23 -3.67 14.63
CA ARG A 68 -0.89 -3.13 15.80
C ARG A 68 -0.06 -1.98 16.33
N ILE A 69 -0.66 -0.82 16.45
CA ILE A 69 -0.01 0.39 16.91
C ILE A 69 -0.72 0.87 18.17
N ARG A 70 0.05 1.13 19.21
CA ARG A 70 -0.33 2.03 20.29
C ARG A 70 0.36 3.36 20.01
N LYS A 71 -0.44 4.40 19.76
CA LYS A 71 0.05 5.73 19.36
C LYS A 71 1.19 6.18 20.28
N ASP A 72 2.26 6.69 19.69
CA ASP A 72 3.43 7.26 20.37
C ASP A 72 4.12 6.35 21.40
N SER A 73 3.90 5.06 21.32
CA SER A 73 4.43 4.09 22.27
C SER A 73 5.11 2.89 21.60
N VAL A 74 4.36 2.07 20.87
CA VAL A 74 4.87 0.81 20.35
C VAL A 74 4.11 0.38 19.10
N ILE A 75 4.83 -0.20 18.16
CA ILE A 75 4.29 -0.85 16.97
C ILE A 75 4.66 -2.32 17.04
N TRP A 76 3.67 -3.17 16.94
CA TRP A 76 3.83 -4.62 16.87
C TRP A 76 3.39 -5.12 15.51
N MET A 77 4.26 -5.86 14.82
CA MET A 77 3.99 -6.44 13.52
C MET A 77 4.23 -7.95 13.55
N THR A 78 3.36 -8.70 12.86
CA THR A 78 3.58 -10.12 12.60
C THR A 78 3.51 -10.36 11.10
N PHE A 79 4.45 -11.13 10.59
CA PHE A 79 4.57 -11.45 9.17
C PHE A 79 4.22 -12.90 8.91
N THR A 80 3.36 -13.14 7.92
CA THR A 80 2.96 -14.47 7.47
C THR A 80 3.39 -14.66 6.03
N VAL A 81 4.11 -15.74 5.78
CA VAL A 81 4.62 -16.11 4.45
C VAL A 81 4.04 -17.49 4.11
N ILE A 82 3.32 -17.61 3.01
CA ILE A 82 2.70 -18.88 2.55
C ILE A 82 1.90 -19.57 3.68
N GLY A 83 1.13 -18.80 4.46
CA GLY A 83 0.29 -19.31 5.54
C GLY A 83 1.01 -19.61 6.87
N VAL A 84 2.33 -19.52 6.93
CA VAL A 84 3.14 -19.75 8.13
C VAL A 84 3.64 -18.42 8.69
N GLN A 85 3.68 -18.27 10.00
CA GLN A 85 4.25 -17.10 10.63
C GLN A 85 5.77 -17.07 10.44
N GLY A 86 6.22 -16.22 9.50
CA GLY A 86 7.64 -16.06 9.15
C GLY A 86 8.43 -15.25 10.16
N GLY A 87 7.77 -14.31 10.87
CA GLY A 87 8.47 -13.48 11.84
C GLY A 87 7.55 -12.48 12.55
N LYS A 88 8.16 -11.68 13.41
CA LYS A 88 7.52 -10.60 14.14
C LYS A 88 8.49 -9.43 14.34
N ALA A 89 7.98 -8.22 14.42
CA ALA A 89 8.74 -7.04 14.78
C ALA A 89 8.09 -6.28 15.93
N LEU A 90 8.92 -5.78 16.80
CA LEU A 90 8.56 -4.84 17.86
C LEU A 90 9.36 -3.57 17.63
N ILE A 91 8.66 -2.45 17.46
CA ILE A 91 9.24 -1.14 17.18
C ILE A 91 8.80 -0.23 18.32
N ASN A 92 9.75 0.32 19.05
CA ASN A 92 9.52 1.29 20.11
C ASN A 92 10.36 2.55 19.88
N LYS A 93 10.35 3.50 20.79
CA LYS A 93 11.09 4.77 20.64
C LYS A 93 12.62 4.61 20.63
N ASP A 94 13.13 3.51 21.14
CA ASP A 94 14.55 3.29 21.33
C ASP A 94 15.16 2.37 20.26
N SER A 95 14.40 1.37 19.81
CA SER A 95 14.93 0.30 18.96
C SER A 95 13.85 -0.40 18.12
N ILE A 96 14.32 -1.13 17.15
CA ILE A 96 13.54 -2.09 16.35
C ILE A 96 14.07 -3.49 16.63
N THR A 97 13.23 -4.35 17.18
CA THR A 97 13.54 -5.77 17.38
C THR A 97 12.79 -6.60 16.37
N ILE A 98 13.51 -7.43 15.62
CA ILE A 98 12.95 -8.35 14.62
C ILE A 98 13.29 -9.77 15.03
N VAL A 99 12.29 -10.64 15.02
CA VAL A 99 12.48 -12.10 15.24
C VAL A 99 12.09 -12.82 13.95
N SER A 100 13.04 -13.54 13.36
CA SER A 100 12.80 -14.44 12.25
C SER A 100 12.49 -15.84 12.79
N ASN A 101 11.30 -16.35 12.50
CA ASN A 101 10.95 -17.73 12.83
C ASN A 101 11.51 -18.72 11.80
N ILE A 102 11.85 -18.23 10.62
CA ILE A 102 12.43 -19.03 9.52
C ILE A 102 13.88 -19.35 9.85
N ASP A 103 14.68 -18.31 10.13
CA ASP A 103 16.12 -18.43 10.40
C ASP A 103 16.40 -18.73 11.88
N LYS A 104 15.38 -18.62 12.76
CA LYS A 104 15.49 -18.75 14.22
C LYS A 104 16.46 -17.77 14.85
N GLU A 105 16.50 -16.56 14.29
CA GLU A 105 17.37 -15.47 14.71
C GLU A 105 16.58 -14.27 15.18
N PHE A 106 17.21 -13.43 15.97
CA PHE A 106 16.65 -12.12 16.32
C PHE A 106 17.67 -11.02 16.07
N TYR A 107 17.17 -9.86 15.70
CA TYR A 107 17.98 -8.69 15.38
C TYR A 107 17.45 -7.52 16.17
N VAL A 108 18.37 -6.70 16.73
CA VAL A 108 18.04 -5.43 17.39
C VAL A 108 18.79 -4.32 16.68
N TYR A 109 18.06 -3.32 16.24
CA TYR A 109 18.59 -2.18 15.53
C TYR A 109 18.28 -0.90 16.30
N ASP A 110 19.26 -0.04 16.46
CA ASP A 110 19.06 1.33 16.85
C ASP A 110 18.79 2.21 15.62
N TYR A 111 18.12 3.34 15.82
CA TYR A 111 17.72 4.23 14.73
C TYR A 111 18.89 4.92 14.05
N SER A 112 19.99 5.15 14.77
CA SER A 112 21.19 5.80 14.24
C SER A 112 21.91 4.91 13.23
N SER A 113 22.02 3.63 13.52
CA SER A 113 22.59 2.62 12.64
C SER A 113 21.73 2.43 11.38
N LEU A 114 20.40 2.40 11.54
CA LEU A 114 19.48 2.28 10.40
C LEU A 114 19.53 3.53 9.51
N SER A 115 19.55 4.72 10.10
CA SER A 115 19.65 5.97 9.34
C SER A 115 20.92 6.03 8.51
N LYS A 116 22.05 5.59 9.07
CA LYS A 116 23.33 5.49 8.32
C LYS A 116 23.23 4.45 7.19
N LYS A 117 22.67 3.28 7.47
CA LYS A 117 22.56 2.19 6.50
C LYS A 117 21.68 2.55 5.30
N PHE A 118 20.59 3.24 5.52
CA PHE A 118 19.65 3.64 4.48
C PHE A 118 19.90 5.02 3.88
N ASN A 119 20.83 5.77 4.44
CA ASN A 119 21.17 7.15 4.04
C ASN A 119 19.96 8.11 4.06
N PHE A 120 19.02 7.90 4.99
CA PHE A 120 17.94 8.82 5.31
C PHE A 120 17.56 8.73 6.81
N PRO A 121 17.00 9.78 7.40
CA PRO A 121 16.63 9.76 8.81
C PRO A 121 15.49 8.76 9.08
N VAL A 122 15.79 7.74 9.89
CA VAL A 122 14.83 6.77 10.40
C VAL A 122 14.56 7.06 11.87
N SER A 123 13.31 7.18 12.26
CA SER A 123 12.89 7.32 13.66
C SER A 123 11.58 6.59 13.89
N TYR A 124 11.20 6.40 15.15
CA TYR A 124 9.89 5.86 15.50
C TYR A 124 8.74 6.64 14.85
N ASP A 125 8.80 7.97 14.92
CA ASP A 125 7.74 8.85 14.42
C ASP A 125 7.60 8.75 12.89
N VAL A 126 8.72 8.65 12.17
CA VAL A 126 8.73 8.45 10.72
C VAL A 126 8.07 7.11 10.37
N ILE A 127 8.40 6.03 11.10
CA ILE A 127 7.81 4.71 10.85
C ILE A 127 6.31 4.74 11.17
N GLN A 128 5.92 5.35 12.29
CA GLN A 128 4.50 5.47 12.67
C GLN A 128 3.73 6.25 11.60
N ALA A 129 4.25 7.37 11.11
CA ALA A 129 3.61 8.19 10.10
C ALA A 129 3.47 7.49 8.73
N VAL A 130 4.39 6.59 8.38
CA VAL A 130 4.29 5.80 7.14
C VAL A 130 3.24 4.69 7.23
N LEU A 131 2.95 4.19 8.42
CA LEU A 131 2.03 3.08 8.66
C LEU A 131 0.57 3.54 8.88
N LEU A 132 0.34 4.84 9.07
CA LEU A 132 -0.96 5.46 9.32
C LEU A 132 -1.47 6.22 8.12
#